data_ebeb999049cf45ff6068cd67f890630e
#
_entry.id   ebeb999049cf45ff6068cd67f890630e
#
_cell.length_a   1.000
_cell.length_b   1.000
_cell.length_c   1.000
_cell.angle_alpha   90.00
_cell.angle_beta   90.00
_cell.angle_gamma   90.00
#
_symmetry.space_group_name_H-M   'P 1'
#
loop_
_entity.id
_entity.type
_entity.pdbx_description
1 polymer ?
#
loop_
_entity_poly.entity_id
_entity_poly.type
_entity_poly.pdbx_seq_one_letter_code
_entity_poly.pdbx_strand_id
1 'polypeptide(L)'
;MRVDRVLDTNFLIARWREGEGGPASVWLKANANLILGIPWIVKAEFLRGAEIAGHDRQAIRDFLKRFPTVWLDEDKLEIYASLYSTLKKRNELIGPNDLWIAASALQNSVPLVSKNKIEFQRVPGLRLESY
;
A
#
# COMPACT_ATOMS: atom_id res chain seq x y z
N MET A 1 3.78 -5.00 15.46
CA MET A 1 3.77 -3.55 15.17
C MET A 1 2.37 -3.11 14.78
N ARG A 2 1.89 -2.04 15.38
CA ARG A 2 0.58 -1.48 15.06
C ARG A 2 0.67 -0.52 13.88
N VAL A 3 -0.26 -0.66 12.92
CA VAL A 3 -0.51 0.37 11.90
C VAL A 3 -2.00 0.65 11.89
N ASP A 4 -2.37 1.86 11.50
CA ASP A 4 -3.77 2.30 11.45
C ASP A 4 -4.35 2.23 10.04
N ARG A 5 -3.48 2.35 9.03
CA ARG A 5 -3.81 2.23 7.61
C ARG A 5 -2.63 1.62 6.88
N VAL A 6 -2.92 0.99 5.75
CA VAL A 6 -1.91 0.51 4.79
C VAL A 6 -2.02 1.37 3.53
N LEU A 7 -0.88 1.81 3.01
CA LEU A 7 -0.82 2.65 1.82
C LEU A 7 -0.38 1.81 0.62
N ASP A 8 -0.95 2.08 -0.55
CA ASP A 8 -0.48 1.46 -1.79
C ASP A 8 0.66 2.25 -2.44
N THR A 9 1.25 1.69 -3.51
CA THR A 9 2.38 2.30 -4.19
C THR A 9 2.02 3.63 -4.83
N ASN A 10 0.84 3.72 -5.45
CA ASN A 10 0.42 4.94 -6.13
C ASN A 10 0.21 6.11 -5.17
N PHE A 11 -0.18 5.84 -3.93
CA PHE A 11 -0.25 6.88 -2.90
C PHE A 11 1.12 7.51 -2.66
N LEU A 12 2.16 6.69 -2.49
CA LEU A 12 3.52 7.20 -2.27
C LEU A 12 4.04 7.97 -3.48
N ILE A 13 3.78 7.46 -4.68
CA ILE A 13 4.18 8.14 -5.92
C ILE A 13 3.48 9.49 -6.02
N ALA A 14 2.19 9.54 -5.76
CA ALA A 14 1.42 10.78 -5.77
C ALA A 14 1.98 11.79 -4.76
N ARG A 15 2.23 11.35 -3.52
CA ARG A 15 2.79 12.22 -2.49
C ARG A 15 4.17 12.75 -2.85
N TRP A 16 5.00 11.92 -3.46
CA TRP A 16 6.34 12.34 -3.89
C TRP A 16 6.28 13.40 -5.00
N ARG A 17 5.38 13.22 -5.97
CA ARG A 17 5.28 14.07 -7.17
C ARG A 17 4.49 15.35 -6.97
N GLU A 18 3.42 15.30 -6.18
CA GLU A 18 2.57 16.48 -5.98
C GLU A 18 3.11 17.38 -4.88
N GLY A 19 2.79 18.64 -4.93
CA GLY A 19 3.13 19.56 -3.86
C GLY A 19 2.18 19.43 -2.67
N GLU A 20 2.31 20.35 -1.74
CA GLU A 20 1.53 20.42 -0.49
C GLU A 20 0.01 20.42 -0.69
N GLY A 21 -0.47 20.94 -1.82
CA GLY A 21 -1.89 21.02 -2.12
C GLY A 21 -2.49 19.82 -2.82
N GLY A 22 -1.67 18.79 -3.13
CA GLY A 22 -2.17 17.60 -3.82
C GLY A 22 -3.03 16.71 -2.92
N PRO A 23 -3.84 15.83 -3.53
CA PRO A 23 -4.77 14.97 -2.78
C PRO A 23 -4.12 14.11 -1.72
N ALA A 24 -2.97 13.48 -2.01
CA ALA A 24 -2.25 12.65 -1.04
C ALA A 24 -1.72 13.50 0.12
N SER A 25 -1.19 14.67 -0.16
CA SER A 25 -0.69 15.59 0.87
C SER A 25 -1.82 16.11 1.76
N VAL A 26 -2.96 16.45 1.18
CA VAL A 26 -4.14 16.88 1.93
C VAL A 26 -4.63 15.75 2.84
N TRP A 27 -4.69 14.53 2.31
CA TRP A 27 -5.09 13.37 3.09
C TRP A 27 -4.13 13.12 4.25
N LEU A 28 -2.81 13.20 4.02
CA LEU A 28 -1.80 13.02 5.07
C LEU A 28 -1.95 14.03 6.19
N LYS A 29 -2.18 15.29 5.86
CA LYS A 29 -2.38 16.34 6.87
C LYS A 29 -3.62 16.08 7.72
N ALA A 30 -4.71 15.66 7.08
CA ALA A 30 -5.96 15.35 7.77
C ALA A 30 -5.85 14.11 8.66
N ASN A 31 -4.87 13.24 8.41
CA ASN A 31 -4.67 11.97 9.12
C ASN A 31 -3.30 11.89 9.80
N ALA A 32 -2.74 13.03 10.20
CA ALA A 32 -1.39 13.12 10.74
C ALA A 32 -1.18 12.32 12.04
N ASN A 33 -2.26 11.99 12.74
CA ASN A 33 -2.22 11.21 13.98
C ASN A 33 -2.22 9.69 13.74
N LEU A 34 -2.40 9.24 12.50
CA LEU A 34 -2.43 7.82 12.18
C LEU A 34 -1.03 7.28 11.87
N ILE A 35 -0.81 6.02 12.24
CA ILE A 35 0.40 5.29 11.86
C ILE A 35 0.11 4.61 10.51
N LEU A 36 0.86 5.03 9.49
CA LEU A 36 0.63 4.63 8.10
C LEU A 36 1.70 3.64 7.69
N GLY A 37 1.32 2.37 7.56
CA GLY A 37 2.25 1.32 7.16
C GLY A 37 2.35 1.17 5.65
N ILE A 38 3.53 0.87 5.15
CA ILE A 38 3.72 0.51 3.76
C ILE A 38 4.16 -0.96 3.67
N PRO A 39 3.43 -1.80 2.92
CA PRO A 39 3.86 -3.17 2.70
C PRO A 39 5.26 -3.22 2.09
N TRP A 40 6.01 -4.28 2.41
CA TRP A 40 7.35 -4.51 1.85
C TRP A 40 7.37 -4.40 0.31
N ILE A 41 6.33 -4.89 -0.36
CA ILE A 41 6.23 -4.83 -1.82
C ILE A 41 6.03 -3.40 -2.33
N VAL A 42 5.28 -2.57 -1.59
CA VAL A 42 5.10 -1.15 -1.92
C VAL A 42 6.43 -0.41 -1.81
N LYS A 43 7.17 -0.68 -0.74
CA LYS A 43 8.50 -0.09 -0.57
C LYS A 43 9.44 -0.49 -1.71
N ALA A 44 9.44 -1.77 -2.08
CA ALA A 44 10.27 -2.27 -3.19
C ALA A 44 9.89 -1.61 -4.52
N GLU A 45 8.61 -1.50 -4.83
CA GLU A 45 8.15 -0.86 -6.06
C GLU A 45 8.53 0.63 -6.10
N PHE A 46 8.37 1.32 -4.99
CA PHE A 46 8.72 2.74 -4.90
C PHE A 46 10.23 2.95 -5.09
N LEU A 47 11.05 2.14 -4.42
CA LEU A 47 12.51 2.19 -4.55
C LEU A 47 12.96 1.90 -5.99
N ARG A 48 12.35 0.92 -6.63
CA ARG A 48 12.65 0.58 -8.04
C ARG A 48 12.35 1.77 -8.95
N GLY A 49 11.20 2.38 -8.79
CA GLY A 49 10.82 3.56 -9.59
C GLY A 49 11.76 4.74 -9.37
N ALA A 50 12.15 4.98 -8.13
CA ALA A 50 13.08 6.05 -7.78
C ALA A 50 14.46 5.84 -8.39
N GLU A 51 14.97 4.60 -8.41
CA GLU A 51 16.25 4.26 -9.05
C GLU A 51 16.19 4.49 -10.57
N ILE A 52 15.11 4.04 -11.21
CA ILE A 52 14.91 4.23 -12.66
C ILE A 52 14.87 5.72 -13.00
N ALA A 53 14.20 6.53 -12.18
CA ALA A 53 14.09 7.97 -12.39
C ALA A 53 15.36 8.75 -12.02
N GLY A 54 16.31 8.11 -11.35
CA GLY A 54 17.56 8.75 -10.93
C GLY A 54 17.40 9.73 -9.78
N HIS A 55 16.42 9.54 -8.92
CA HIS A 55 16.24 10.39 -7.74
C HIS A 55 17.36 10.19 -6.72
N ASP A 56 17.65 11.25 -5.96
CA ASP A 56 18.64 11.19 -4.90
C ASP A 56 18.25 10.16 -3.84
N ARG A 57 19.15 9.20 -3.60
CA ARG A 57 18.89 8.09 -2.67
C ARG A 57 18.63 8.54 -1.24
N GLN A 58 19.34 9.57 -0.78
CA GLN A 58 19.14 10.06 0.58
C GLN A 58 17.78 10.73 0.75
N ALA A 59 17.36 11.51 -0.25
CA ALA A 59 16.05 12.14 -0.24
C ALA A 59 14.93 11.08 -0.20
N ILE A 60 15.08 10.00 -0.97
CA ILE A 60 14.13 8.88 -0.98
C ILE A 60 14.10 8.19 0.38
N ARG A 61 15.26 7.90 0.97
CA ARG A 61 15.33 7.28 2.31
C ARG A 61 14.64 8.15 3.36
N ASP A 62 14.89 9.47 3.32
CA ASP A 62 14.30 10.40 4.27
C ASP A 62 12.77 10.46 4.12
N PHE A 63 12.28 10.44 2.89
CA PHE A 63 10.86 10.38 2.62
C PHE A 63 10.22 9.12 3.20
N LEU A 64 10.85 7.96 2.99
CA LEU A 64 10.31 6.67 3.43
C LEU A 64 10.36 6.46 4.95
N LYS A 65 11.22 7.19 5.66
CA LYS A 65 11.34 7.08 7.12
C LYS A 65 10.03 7.37 7.85
N ARG A 66 9.12 8.10 7.24
CA ARG A 66 7.83 8.45 7.83
C ARG A 66 6.89 7.27 7.93
N PHE A 67 7.15 6.21 7.17
CA PHE A 67 6.23 5.09 7.01
C PHE A 67 6.88 3.79 7.48
N PRO A 68 6.40 3.19 8.58
CA PRO A 68 6.92 1.88 8.98
C PRO A 68 6.61 0.83 7.90
N THR A 69 7.55 -0.08 7.70
CA THR A 69 7.40 -1.16 6.72
C THR A 69 6.61 -2.32 7.34
N VAL A 70 5.59 -2.77 6.63
CA VAL A 70 4.85 -3.98 6.98
C VAL A 70 5.53 -5.15 6.25
N TRP A 71 6.27 -5.97 7.01
CA TRP A 71 7.10 -7.03 6.45
C TRP A 71 6.31 -8.29 6.16
N LEU A 72 6.87 -9.12 5.27
CA LEU A 72 6.35 -10.44 4.97
C LEU A 72 6.53 -11.37 6.17
N ASP A 73 5.51 -12.19 6.45
CA ASP A 73 5.54 -13.22 7.49
C ASP A 73 4.65 -14.41 7.08
N GLU A 74 4.64 -15.45 7.90
CA GLU A 74 3.89 -16.68 7.60
C GLU A 74 2.40 -16.43 7.40
N ASP A 75 1.78 -15.58 8.22
CA ASP A 75 0.34 -15.32 8.13
C ASP A 75 -0.02 -14.66 6.79
N LYS A 76 0.83 -13.76 6.28
CA LYS A 76 0.60 -13.15 4.97
C LYS A 76 0.66 -14.15 3.84
N LEU A 77 1.55 -15.15 3.95
CA LEU A 77 1.64 -16.21 2.94
C LEU A 77 0.33 -16.97 2.83
N GLU A 78 -0.26 -17.31 3.95
CA GLU A 78 -1.53 -18.03 3.98
C GLU A 78 -2.69 -17.18 3.47
N ILE A 79 -2.74 -15.91 3.88
CA ILE A 79 -3.77 -14.97 3.40
C ILE A 79 -3.65 -14.78 1.89
N TYR A 80 -2.43 -14.59 1.39
CA TYR A 80 -2.17 -14.47 -0.04
C TYR A 80 -2.69 -15.69 -0.81
N ALA A 81 -2.34 -16.90 -0.36
CA ALA A 81 -2.75 -18.13 -1.02
C ALA A 81 -4.27 -18.28 -1.05
N SER A 82 -4.94 -17.95 0.05
CA SER A 82 -6.39 -17.98 0.16
C SER A 82 -7.07 -16.97 -0.76
N LEU A 83 -6.56 -15.75 -0.80
CA LEU A 83 -7.08 -14.70 -1.70
C LEU A 83 -6.90 -15.10 -3.16
N TYR A 84 -5.73 -15.58 -3.52
CA TYR A 84 -5.44 -16.02 -4.88
C TYR A 84 -6.45 -17.08 -5.32
N SER A 85 -6.65 -18.11 -4.49
CA SER A 85 -7.59 -19.20 -4.77
C SER A 85 -9.03 -18.67 -4.95
N THR A 86 -9.48 -17.81 -4.03
CA THR A 86 -10.83 -17.26 -4.06
C THR A 86 -11.07 -16.45 -5.33
N LEU A 87 -10.16 -15.53 -5.65
CA LEU A 87 -10.31 -14.64 -6.79
C LEU A 87 -10.17 -15.39 -8.12
N LYS A 88 -9.28 -16.39 -8.17
CA LYS A 88 -9.14 -17.22 -9.37
C LYS A 88 -10.42 -17.97 -9.68
N LYS A 89 -11.05 -18.58 -8.66
CA LYS A 89 -12.30 -19.31 -8.82
C LYS A 89 -13.44 -18.43 -9.30
N ARG A 90 -13.42 -17.14 -8.96
CA ARG A 90 -14.41 -16.15 -9.39
C ARG A 90 -14.06 -15.49 -10.72
N ASN A 91 -12.92 -15.84 -11.32
CA ASN A 91 -12.39 -15.15 -12.49
C ASN A 91 -12.22 -13.64 -12.26
N GLU A 92 -11.74 -13.29 -11.06
CA GLU A 92 -11.57 -11.90 -10.61
C GLU A 92 -10.16 -11.62 -10.12
N LEU A 93 -9.16 -12.37 -10.62
CA LEU A 93 -7.77 -12.14 -10.21
C LEU A 93 -7.33 -10.70 -10.42
N ILE A 94 -6.57 -10.22 -9.47
CA ILE A 94 -5.85 -8.94 -9.55
C ILE A 94 -4.35 -9.20 -9.66
N GLY A 95 -3.57 -8.18 -9.94
CA GLY A 95 -2.12 -8.33 -10.06
C GLY A 95 -1.48 -8.89 -8.79
N PRO A 96 -0.36 -9.64 -8.91
CA PRO A 96 0.27 -10.27 -7.75
C PRO A 96 0.75 -9.27 -6.69
N ASN A 97 1.25 -8.12 -7.09
CA ASN A 97 1.67 -7.09 -6.14
C ASN A 97 0.48 -6.54 -5.36
N ASP A 98 -0.64 -6.33 -6.03
CA ASP A 98 -1.88 -5.87 -5.37
C ASP A 98 -2.43 -6.91 -4.41
N LEU A 99 -2.26 -8.20 -4.71
CA LEU A 99 -2.62 -9.27 -3.78
C LEU A 99 -1.81 -9.19 -2.48
N TRP A 100 -0.51 -8.94 -2.57
CA TRP A 100 0.35 -8.75 -1.39
C TRP A 100 -0.05 -7.53 -0.58
N ILE A 101 -0.40 -6.44 -1.26
CA ILE A 101 -0.88 -5.21 -0.61
C ILE A 101 -2.17 -5.48 0.15
N ALA A 102 -3.12 -6.13 -0.51
CA ALA A 102 -4.39 -6.51 0.12
C ALA A 102 -4.19 -7.43 1.32
N ALA A 103 -3.32 -8.44 1.19
CA ALA A 103 -3.00 -9.35 2.29
C ALA A 103 -2.42 -8.61 3.50
N SER A 104 -1.60 -7.59 3.26
CA SER A 104 -1.03 -6.78 4.34
C SER A 104 -2.10 -6.01 5.12
N ALA A 105 -3.05 -5.41 4.41
CA ALA A 105 -4.15 -4.69 5.04
C ALA A 105 -5.08 -5.63 5.82
N LEU A 106 -5.42 -6.77 5.24
CA LEU A 106 -6.28 -7.77 5.88
C LEU A 106 -5.63 -8.34 7.15
N GLN A 107 -4.35 -8.67 7.10
CA GLN A 107 -3.64 -9.19 8.26
C GLN A 107 -3.64 -8.22 9.42
N ASN A 108 -3.50 -6.93 9.14
CA ASN A 108 -3.49 -5.89 10.16
C ASN A 108 -4.90 -5.42 10.53
N SER A 109 -5.93 -5.93 9.86
CA SER A 109 -7.34 -5.54 10.09
C SER A 109 -7.55 -4.03 9.99
N VAL A 110 -6.93 -3.41 9.01
CA VAL A 110 -7.01 -1.96 8.78
C VAL A 110 -7.38 -1.65 7.33
N PRO A 111 -7.92 -0.46 7.05
CA PRO A 111 -8.21 -0.06 5.69
C PRO A 111 -6.95 0.09 4.82
N LEU A 112 -7.12 -0.17 3.53
CA LEU A 112 -6.14 0.16 2.50
C LEU A 112 -6.51 1.53 1.92
N VAL A 113 -5.55 2.44 1.87
CA VAL A 113 -5.71 3.75 1.24
C VAL A 113 -5.29 3.64 -0.22
N SER A 114 -6.24 3.77 -1.14
CA SER A 114 -6.00 3.57 -2.57
C SER A 114 -7.06 4.25 -3.42
N LYS A 115 -6.67 4.67 -4.62
CA LYS A 115 -7.60 5.09 -5.66
C LYS A 115 -8.02 3.96 -6.59
N ASN A 116 -7.33 2.81 -6.52
CA ASN A 116 -7.63 1.66 -7.37
C ASN A 116 -8.78 0.83 -6.81
N LYS A 117 -9.98 1.39 -6.88
CA LYS A 117 -11.19 0.73 -6.34
C LYS A 117 -11.61 -0.48 -7.16
N ILE A 118 -11.46 -0.41 -8.49
CA ILE A 118 -11.98 -1.45 -9.39
C ILE A 118 -11.39 -2.82 -9.05
N GLU A 119 -10.07 -2.89 -8.84
CA GLU A 119 -9.43 -4.16 -8.52
C GLU A 119 -9.58 -4.51 -7.03
N PHE A 120 -9.29 -3.59 -6.13
CA PHE A 120 -9.31 -3.90 -4.70
C PHE A 120 -10.71 -4.20 -4.14
N GLN A 121 -11.78 -3.69 -4.75
CA GLN A 121 -13.14 -4.04 -4.32
C GLN A 121 -13.48 -5.51 -4.53
N ARG A 122 -12.70 -6.23 -5.36
CA ARG A 122 -12.87 -7.68 -5.55
C ARG A 122 -12.43 -8.50 -4.34
N VAL A 123 -11.62 -7.91 -3.46
CA VAL A 123 -11.02 -8.61 -2.32
C VAL A 123 -12.02 -8.68 -1.16
N PRO A 124 -12.46 -9.90 -0.77
CA PRO A 124 -13.42 -10.03 0.33
C PRO A 124 -12.87 -9.49 1.64
N GLY A 125 -13.67 -8.72 2.35
CA GLY A 125 -13.32 -8.20 3.66
C GLY A 125 -12.36 -7.02 3.67
N LEU A 126 -11.84 -6.61 2.52
CA LEU A 126 -10.95 -5.46 2.44
C LEU A 126 -11.74 -4.16 2.53
N ARG A 127 -11.35 -3.29 3.47
CA ARG A 127 -11.90 -1.94 3.57
C ARG A 127 -11.02 -0.98 2.78
N LEU A 128 -11.64 -0.15 1.95
CA LEU A 128 -10.94 0.82 1.12
C LEU A 128 -11.26 2.23 1.58
N GLU A 129 -10.21 3.06 1.58
CA GLU A 129 -10.32 4.49 1.86
C GLU A 129 -9.68 5.24 0.71
N SER A 130 -10.37 6.23 0.16
CA SER A 130 -9.86 7.03 -0.95
C SER A 130 -9.17 8.30 -0.46
N TYR A 131 -8.38 8.89 -1.33
CA TYR A 131 -7.70 10.16 -1.03
C TYR A 131 -7.80 11.13 -2.19
#